data_7ed8bec26b40d6a51d43f8180e2a1475
#
_entry.id   7ed8bec26b40d6a51d43f8180e2a1475
#
_cell.length_a   1.000
_cell.length_b   1.000
_cell.length_c   1.000
_cell.angle_alpha   90.00
_cell.angle_beta   90.00
_cell.angle_gamma   90.00
#
_symmetry.space_group_name_H-M   'P 1'
#
loop_
_entity.id
_entity.type
_entity.pdbx_description
1 polymer ?
#
loop_
_entity_poly.entity_id
_entity_poly.type
_entity_poly.pdbx_seq_one_letter_code
_entity_poly.pdbx_strand_id
1 'polypeptide(L)'
;MKLNFMLMSGVLLFGMYSCTPGAQDYSSYVNPFIGTGGHGHTYPGAVVPNGMIQPSPDTRIYQWDACSGYYYADSTINGFSHTHLSGTGCGDYGDVLLMPTVGKQDYHAMGEESQQMAYASAFSHDNEVAQPGYYSVFLDRYQVKAELTATKRA
;
A
#
# COMPACT_ATOMS: atom_id res chain seq x y z
N MET A 1 -77.54 18.91 -26.40
CA MET A 1 -76.44 18.19 -26.97
C MET A 1 -75.16 18.83 -26.37
N LYS A 2 -74.58 18.26 -25.34
CA LYS A 2 -73.37 18.78 -24.63
C LYS A 2 -72.17 17.93 -25.05
N LEU A 3 -71.24 18.54 -25.74
CA LEU A 3 -70.03 17.93 -26.22
C LEU A 3 -68.96 18.09 -25.09
N ASN A 4 -68.65 17.01 -24.45
CA ASN A 4 -67.54 16.97 -23.42
C ASN A 4 -66.24 16.86 -24.14
N PHE A 5 -65.45 17.94 -24.07
CA PHE A 5 -64.03 17.95 -24.49
C PHE A 5 -63.17 17.41 -23.38
N MET A 6 -62.75 16.19 -23.53
CA MET A 6 -61.84 15.53 -22.58
C MET A 6 -60.42 15.88 -22.97
N LEU A 7 -59.81 16.83 -22.22
CA LEU A 7 -58.40 17.18 -22.34
C LEU A 7 -57.55 16.05 -21.76
N MET A 8 -56.95 15.25 -22.62
CA MET A 8 -55.89 14.31 -22.20
C MET A 8 -54.58 15.08 -22.06
N SER A 9 -54.26 15.47 -20.82
CA SER A 9 -52.92 15.96 -20.47
C SER A 9 -51.96 14.78 -20.42
N GLY A 10 -51.22 14.55 -21.51
CA GLY A 10 -50.10 13.64 -21.55
C GLY A 10 -48.91 14.28 -20.82
N VAL A 11 -48.66 13.84 -19.62
CA VAL A 11 -47.39 14.15 -18.91
C VAL A 11 -46.29 13.34 -19.54
N LEU A 12 -45.48 13.95 -20.41
CA LEU A 12 -44.22 13.39 -20.88
C LEU A 12 -43.21 13.46 -19.72
N LEU A 13 -43.07 12.36 -19.01
CA LEU A 13 -41.95 12.12 -18.12
C LEU A 13 -40.69 11.90 -18.98
N PHE A 14 -39.98 12.97 -19.31
CA PHE A 14 -38.60 12.88 -19.76
C PHE A 14 -37.75 12.41 -18.56
N GLY A 15 -37.52 11.11 -18.49
CA GLY A 15 -36.50 10.56 -17.62
C GLY A 15 -35.15 11.14 -18.03
N MET A 16 -34.67 12.14 -17.30
CA MET A 16 -33.30 12.58 -17.40
C MET A 16 -32.42 11.44 -16.88
N TYR A 17 -32.00 10.55 -17.77
CA TYR A 17 -30.83 9.70 -17.51
C TYR A 17 -29.65 10.64 -17.43
N SER A 18 -29.34 11.12 -16.22
CA SER A 18 -28.07 11.73 -15.90
C SER A 18 -27.02 10.63 -16.00
N CYS A 19 -26.39 10.47 -17.16
CA CYS A 19 -25.13 9.79 -17.25
C CYS A 19 -24.15 10.62 -16.44
N THR A 20 -23.99 10.31 -15.16
CA THR A 20 -22.80 10.72 -14.41
C THR A 20 -21.63 10.05 -15.13
N PRO A 21 -20.69 10.80 -15.73
CA PRO A 21 -19.47 10.19 -16.24
C PRO A 21 -18.90 9.41 -15.07
N GLY A 22 -18.68 8.10 -15.23
CA GLY A 22 -18.04 7.30 -14.20
C GLY A 22 -16.78 8.03 -13.78
N ALA A 23 -16.55 8.21 -12.47
CA ALA A 23 -15.34 8.86 -11.99
C ALA A 23 -14.16 8.13 -12.62
N GLN A 24 -13.33 8.86 -13.38
CA GLN A 24 -12.16 8.26 -14.02
C GLN A 24 -11.21 7.81 -12.93
N ASP A 25 -10.85 6.52 -12.94
CA ASP A 25 -9.87 5.98 -12.03
C ASP A 25 -8.45 6.35 -12.48
N TYR A 26 -7.83 7.25 -11.73
CA TYR A 26 -6.45 7.68 -11.97
C TYR A 26 -5.42 6.86 -11.19
N SER A 27 -5.83 5.89 -10.38
CA SER A 27 -4.92 5.09 -9.54
C SER A 27 -3.90 4.32 -10.37
N SER A 28 -4.25 3.92 -11.60
CA SER A 28 -3.36 3.22 -12.53
C SER A 28 -2.16 4.06 -13.01
N TYR A 29 -2.19 5.38 -12.86
CA TYR A 29 -1.06 6.26 -13.18
C TYR A 29 -0.09 6.45 -12.01
N VAL A 30 -0.44 5.97 -10.83
CA VAL A 30 0.41 6.07 -9.64
C VAL A 30 1.35 4.88 -9.56
N ASN A 31 2.65 5.16 -9.51
CA ASN A 31 3.66 4.14 -9.24
C ASN A 31 4.27 4.38 -7.85
N PRO A 32 3.89 3.59 -6.82
CA PRO A 32 4.39 3.75 -5.47
C PRO A 32 5.89 3.46 -5.30
N PHE A 33 6.55 2.83 -6.27
CA PHE A 33 7.99 2.59 -6.23
C PHE A 33 8.84 3.82 -6.59
N ILE A 34 8.24 4.90 -7.08
CA ILE A 34 8.99 6.13 -7.37
C ILE A 34 9.58 6.69 -6.07
N GLY A 35 10.90 6.91 -6.07
CA GLY A 35 11.63 7.44 -4.91
C GLY A 35 12.02 6.41 -3.86
N THR A 36 11.75 5.12 -4.05
CA THR A 36 12.13 4.05 -3.11
C THR A 36 13.60 3.60 -3.25
N GLY A 37 14.35 4.18 -4.19
CA GLY A 37 15.78 3.95 -4.37
C GLY A 37 16.59 5.24 -4.36
N GLY A 38 17.92 5.14 -4.37
CA GLY A 38 18.81 6.28 -4.23
C GLY A 38 18.54 7.05 -2.94
N HIS A 39 18.42 8.37 -3.04
CA HIS A 39 18.13 9.26 -1.90
C HIS A 39 16.66 9.75 -1.90
N GLY A 40 15.73 8.94 -2.40
CA GLY A 40 14.33 9.36 -2.54
C GLY A 40 13.53 9.28 -1.25
N HIS A 41 13.91 8.39 -0.33
CA HIS A 41 13.31 8.23 1.00
C HIS A 41 11.79 8.08 0.97
N THR A 42 11.30 7.20 0.11
CA THR A 42 9.88 6.83 0.04
C THR A 42 9.67 5.33 0.25
N TYR A 43 8.45 4.90 0.37
CA TYR A 43 8.07 3.50 0.59
C TYR A 43 6.86 3.12 -0.27
N PRO A 44 6.73 1.84 -0.70
CA PRO A 44 5.69 1.40 -1.63
C PRO A 44 4.40 0.93 -0.96
N GLY A 45 4.23 1.17 0.33
CA GLY A 45 3.19 0.58 1.15
C GLY A 45 1.75 0.94 0.78
N ALA A 46 0.82 0.24 1.40
CA ALA A 46 -0.61 0.48 1.22
C ALA A 46 -1.02 1.78 1.93
N VAL A 47 -1.09 2.87 1.20
CA VAL A 47 -1.46 4.19 1.73
C VAL A 47 -2.72 4.69 1.03
N VAL A 48 -3.62 5.29 1.81
CA VAL A 48 -4.80 5.99 1.28
C VAL A 48 -4.75 7.47 1.67
N PRO A 49 -5.35 8.36 0.87
CA PRO A 49 -5.35 9.78 1.18
C PRO A 49 -5.94 10.06 2.57
N ASN A 50 -5.19 10.79 3.40
CA ASN A 50 -5.54 11.11 4.79
C ASN A 50 -5.75 9.85 5.68
N GLY A 51 -5.07 8.74 5.36
CA GLY A 51 -5.05 7.55 6.20
C GLY A 51 -4.27 7.79 7.50
N MET A 52 -4.67 7.13 8.58
CA MET A 52 -4.00 7.23 9.88
C MET A 52 -2.79 6.30 9.98
N ILE A 53 -2.73 5.28 9.14
CA ILE A 53 -1.61 4.32 9.07
C ILE A 53 -1.03 4.26 7.66
N GLN A 54 0.24 3.86 7.58
CA GLN A 54 1.02 3.71 6.36
C GLN A 54 1.73 2.36 6.38
N PRO A 55 1.00 1.23 6.27
CA PRO A 55 1.62 -0.09 6.32
C PRO A 55 2.48 -0.33 5.10
N SER A 56 3.72 -0.73 5.33
CA SER A 56 4.71 -0.95 4.27
C SER A 56 5.71 -2.03 4.68
N PRO A 57 6.39 -2.69 3.72
CA PRO A 57 7.52 -3.54 4.03
C PRO A 57 8.72 -2.73 4.53
N ASP A 58 9.47 -3.35 5.45
CA ASP A 58 10.74 -2.87 5.94
C ASP A 58 11.85 -3.81 5.45
N THR A 59 12.77 -3.28 4.63
CA THR A 59 13.88 -4.05 4.06
C THR A 59 15.18 -3.86 4.83
N ARG A 60 15.31 -2.77 5.61
CA ARG A 60 16.47 -2.46 6.45
C ARG A 60 16.07 -2.01 7.84
N ILE A 61 16.91 -2.25 8.83
CA ILE A 61 16.66 -1.86 10.23
C ILE A 61 17.01 -0.38 10.43
N TYR A 62 18.23 0.02 10.03
CA TYR A 62 18.75 1.38 10.21
C TYR A 62 19.70 1.75 9.07
N GLN A 63 19.28 2.62 8.19
CA GLN A 63 20.16 3.21 7.19
C GLN A 63 19.58 4.51 6.64
N TRP A 64 20.43 5.49 6.34
CA TRP A 64 19.97 6.79 5.86
C TRP A 64 19.15 6.69 4.56
N ASP A 65 19.63 5.95 3.56
CA ASP A 65 18.91 5.79 2.27
C ASP A 65 17.58 5.02 2.39
N ALA A 66 17.45 4.17 3.42
CA ALA A 66 16.23 3.42 3.70
C ALA A 66 15.53 3.92 4.98
N CYS A 67 15.67 5.20 5.32
CA CYS A 67 15.06 5.78 6.51
C CYS A 67 13.52 5.68 6.52
N SER A 68 12.90 5.49 5.34
CA SER A 68 11.46 5.22 5.21
C SER A 68 11.11 3.73 5.38
N GLY A 69 12.05 2.88 5.79
CA GLY A 69 11.87 1.44 6.02
C GLY A 69 12.17 0.57 4.79
N TYR A 70 11.93 1.04 3.59
CA TYR A 70 12.09 0.28 2.35
C TYR A 70 13.19 0.86 1.45
N TYR A 71 13.95 -0.04 0.82
CA TYR A 71 14.91 0.34 -0.23
C TYR A 71 14.82 -0.62 -1.42
N TYR A 72 14.53 -0.10 -2.61
CA TYR A 72 14.17 -0.91 -3.79
C TYR A 72 15.26 -1.92 -4.22
N ALA A 73 16.53 -1.62 -4.01
CA ALA A 73 17.60 -2.55 -4.40
C ALA A 73 17.80 -3.72 -3.42
N ASP A 74 17.04 -3.76 -2.33
CA ASP A 74 17.10 -4.86 -1.37
C ASP A 74 16.30 -6.07 -1.87
N SER A 75 16.72 -7.25 -1.44
CA SER A 75 16.08 -8.53 -1.78
C SER A 75 15.57 -9.27 -0.54
N THR A 76 15.48 -8.59 0.60
CA THR A 76 15.08 -9.19 1.87
C THR A 76 14.14 -8.27 2.62
N ILE A 77 13.06 -8.82 3.18
CA ILE A 77 12.07 -8.12 4.02
C ILE A 77 12.24 -8.58 5.46
N ASN A 78 12.38 -7.63 6.39
CA ASN A 78 12.40 -7.86 7.84
C ASN A 78 11.00 -7.98 8.44
N GLY A 79 10.00 -7.41 7.79
CA GLY A 79 8.63 -7.39 8.22
C GLY A 79 7.85 -6.24 7.59
N PHE A 80 6.71 -5.97 8.17
CA PHE A 80 5.78 -4.92 7.73
C PHE A 80 5.40 -4.08 8.93
N SER A 81 5.83 -2.83 8.96
CA SER A 81 5.42 -1.91 10.03
C SER A 81 4.23 -1.05 9.62
N HIS A 82 3.53 -0.50 10.61
CA HIS A 82 2.25 0.18 10.42
C HIS A 82 2.40 1.66 10.07
N THR A 83 3.54 2.25 10.42
CA THR A 83 3.77 3.69 10.25
C THR A 83 5.09 3.95 9.55
N HIS A 84 5.04 4.79 8.53
CA HIS A 84 6.22 5.21 7.77
C HIS A 84 6.16 6.71 7.48
N LEU A 85 7.31 7.31 7.33
CA LEU A 85 7.46 8.72 6.97
C LEU A 85 8.33 8.83 5.74
N SER A 86 7.91 9.59 4.74
CA SER A 86 8.65 9.80 3.50
C SER A 86 9.38 11.15 3.48
N GLY A 87 10.54 11.19 2.81
CA GLY A 87 11.27 12.43 2.49
C GLY A 87 12.06 13.05 3.63
N THR A 88 12.21 12.39 4.78
CA THR A 88 12.85 13.00 5.97
C THR A 88 14.36 12.85 6.02
N GLY A 89 14.93 11.79 5.47
CA GLY A 89 16.33 11.44 5.65
C GLY A 89 16.70 11.00 7.09
N CYS A 90 15.72 10.80 7.95
CA CYS A 90 15.86 10.28 9.31
C CYS A 90 15.01 9.04 9.46
N GLY A 91 15.53 7.99 10.08
CA GLY A 91 14.74 6.83 10.48
C GLY A 91 13.76 7.25 11.58
N ASP A 92 12.49 7.23 11.28
CA ASP A 92 11.42 7.58 12.21
C ASP A 92 10.19 6.74 11.92
N TYR A 93 9.33 6.53 12.92
CA TYR A 93 8.23 5.58 12.88
C TYR A 93 8.70 4.12 12.78
N GLY A 94 8.03 3.28 11.97
CA GLY A 94 8.28 1.83 11.96
C GLY A 94 7.63 1.12 13.13
N ASP A 95 6.60 1.72 13.72
CA ASP A 95 5.90 1.17 14.88
C ASP A 95 5.15 -0.11 14.52
N VAL A 96 5.12 -1.04 15.46
CA VAL A 96 4.41 -2.31 15.37
C VAL A 96 4.78 -3.11 14.12
N LEU A 97 6.01 -3.64 14.11
CA LEU A 97 6.50 -4.52 13.05
C LEU A 97 5.86 -5.91 13.16
N LEU A 98 5.23 -6.36 12.09
CA LEU A 98 4.68 -7.71 11.96
C LEU A 98 5.42 -8.49 10.88
N MET A 99 5.72 -9.77 11.13
CA MET A 99 6.28 -10.67 10.15
C MET A 99 5.53 -12.00 10.17
N PRO A 100 4.85 -12.40 9.09
CA PRO A 100 4.26 -13.72 8.99
C PRO A 100 5.37 -14.76 8.83
N THR A 101 5.40 -15.72 9.73
CA THR A 101 6.44 -16.76 9.78
C THR A 101 5.83 -18.14 9.95
N VAL A 102 6.57 -19.17 9.56
CA VAL A 102 6.21 -20.58 9.77
C VAL A 102 7.30 -21.27 10.58
N GLY A 103 6.90 -22.05 11.59
CA GLY A 103 7.80 -22.79 12.45
C GLY A 103 8.46 -21.94 13.54
N LYS A 104 9.52 -22.49 14.16
CA LYS A 104 10.27 -21.79 15.21
C LYS A 104 11.19 -20.74 14.60
N GLN A 105 11.19 -19.55 15.14
CA GLN A 105 12.00 -18.42 14.68
C GLN A 105 13.05 -18.01 15.71
N ASP A 106 14.13 -17.43 15.21
CA ASP A 106 15.10 -16.66 15.98
C ASP A 106 14.76 -15.16 15.80
N TYR A 107 14.65 -14.44 16.90
CA TYR A 107 14.24 -13.04 16.92
C TYR A 107 15.40 -12.06 17.09
N HIS A 108 16.63 -12.56 17.02
CA HIS A 108 17.81 -11.70 17.15
C HIS A 108 18.15 -11.00 15.81
N ALA A 109 18.77 -9.84 15.90
CA ALA A 109 19.39 -9.23 14.73
C ALA A 109 20.62 -10.07 14.28
N MET A 110 20.91 -10.06 12.99
CA MET A 110 22.03 -10.81 12.39
C MET A 110 23.40 -10.14 12.63
N GLY A 111 23.60 -9.51 13.79
CA GLY A 111 24.80 -8.77 14.17
C GLY A 111 24.62 -7.25 14.08
N GLU A 112 25.53 -6.49 14.70
CA GLU A 112 25.42 -5.03 14.82
C GLU A 112 25.48 -4.28 13.47
N GLU A 113 26.17 -4.85 12.48
CA GLU A 113 26.27 -4.27 11.13
C GLU A 113 25.19 -4.79 10.18
N SER A 114 24.42 -5.80 10.57
CA SER A 114 23.38 -6.37 9.74
C SER A 114 22.16 -5.48 9.73
N GLN A 115 21.65 -5.22 8.55
CA GLN A 115 20.38 -4.52 8.35
C GLN A 115 19.18 -5.49 8.37
N GLN A 116 19.42 -6.75 8.78
CA GLN A 116 18.43 -7.82 8.68
C GLN A 116 18.22 -8.54 10.00
N MET A 117 17.00 -9.00 10.22
CA MET A 117 16.64 -9.88 11.32
C MET A 117 16.85 -11.35 10.93
N ALA A 118 17.15 -12.21 11.89
CA ALA A 118 17.33 -13.64 11.66
C ALA A 118 16.09 -14.33 11.08
N TYR A 119 14.91 -13.76 11.27
CA TYR A 119 13.66 -14.23 10.71
C TYR A 119 13.29 -13.57 9.37
N ALA A 120 14.11 -12.68 8.82
CA ALA A 120 13.83 -12.03 7.56
C ALA A 120 13.65 -13.04 6.42
N SER A 121 12.90 -12.67 5.41
CA SER A 121 12.66 -13.49 4.22
C SER A 121 13.17 -12.82 2.97
N ALA A 122 13.82 -13.58 2.10
CA ALA A 122 14.04 -13.15 0.73
C ALA A 122 12.71 -12.97 -0.01
N PHE A 123 12.73 -12.10 -1.01
CA PHE A 123 11.62 -11.84 -1.94
C PHE A 123 12.16 -11.46 -3.32
N SER A 124 11.30 -11.48 -4.33
CA SER A 124 11.58 -11.00 -5.68
C SER A 124 10.59 -9.91 -6.06
N HIS A 125 11.09 -8.86 -6.72
CA HIS A 125 10.25 -7.81 -7.31
C HIS A 125 9.29 -8.35 -8.39
N ASP A 126 9.58 -9.51 -9.00
CA ASP A 126 8.66 -10.17 -9.93
C ASP A 126 7.35 -10.62 -9.24
N ASN A 127 7.39 -10.80 -7.92
CA ASN A 127 6.26 -11.21 -7.08
C ASN A 127 5.83 -10.09 -6.11
N GLU A 128 6.18 -8.85 -6.40
CA GLU A 128 5.87 -7.68 -5.60
C GLU A 128 4.91 -6.76 -6.38
N VAL A 129 3.86 -6.31 -5.73
CA VAL A 129 2.88 -5.39 -6.31
C VAL A 129 2.61 -4.25 -5.34
N ALA A 130 2.67 -3.02 -5.84
CA ALA A 130 2.27 -1.83 -5.09
C ALA A 130 1.29 -0.98 -5.90
N GLN A 131 0.21 -0.58 -5.26
CA GLN A 131 -0.83 0.29 -5.82
C GLN A 131 -1.36 1.20 -4.70
N PRO A 132 -2.02 2.32 -5.01
CA PRO A 132 -2.66 3.12 -3.99
C PRO A 132 -3.59 2.29 -3.10
N GLY A 133 -3.32 2.26 -1.80
CA GLY A 133 -4.09 1.49 -0.82
C GLY A 133 -3.88 -0.03 -0.80
N TYR A 134 -2.95 -0.53 -1.60
CA TYR A 134 -2.66 -1.96 -1.66
C TYR A 134 -1.17 -2.24 -1.89
N TYR A 135 -0.65 -3.23 -1.18
CA TYR A 135 0.68 -3.80 -1.42
C TYR A 135 0.62 -5.31 -1.24
N SER A 136 1.37 -6.05 -2.03
CA SER A 136 1.56 -7.48 -1.80
C SER A 136 2.94 -7.95 -2.24
N VAL A 137 3.44 -9.00 -1.57
CA VAL A 137 4.71 -9.65 -1.88
C VAL A 137 4.68 -11.12 -1.47
N PHE A 138 5.47 -11.94 -2.16
CA PHE A 138 5.67 -13.33 -1.77
C PHE A 138 6.97 -13.47 -0.97
N LEU A 139 6.86 -14.05 0.22
CA LEU A 139 7.97 -14.31 1.14
C LEU A 139 8.54 -15.71 0.88
N ASP A 140 9.68 -15.77 0.22
CA ASP A 140 10.27 -17.03 -0.27
C ASP A 140 10.58 -18.02 0.84
N ARG A 141 11.15 -17.55 1.95
CA ARG A 141 11.51 -18.40 3.09
C ARG A 141 10.32 -19.13 3.69
N TYR A 142 9.18 -18.48 3.75
CA TYR A 142 7.99 -18.98 4.43
C TYR A 142 6.93 -19.51 3.48
N GLN A 143 7.10 -19.32 2.16
CA GLN A 143 6.12 -19.64 1.12
C GLN A 143 4.75 -19.00 1.44
N VAL A 144 4.79 -17.73 1.86
CA VAL A 144 3.61 -16.95 2.27
C VAL A 144 3.48 -15.74 1.35
N LYS A 145 2.30 -15.52 0.82
CA LYS A 145 1.93 -14.24 0.22
C LYS A 145 1.44 -13.31 1.33
N ALA A 146 2.13 -12.21 1.54
CA ALA A 146 1.71 -11.12 2.42
C ALA A 146 0.94 -10.07 1.60
N GLU A 147 -0.18 -9.58 2.13
CA GLU A 147 -0.98 -8.54 1.52
C GLU A 147 -1.30 -7.47 2.56
N LEU A 148 -1.08 -6.22 2.20
CA LEU A 148 -1.39 -5.05 3.02
C LEU A 148 -2.49 -4.24 2.35
N THR A 149 -3.43 -3.80 3.13
CA THR A 149 -4.47 -2.85 2.72
C THR A 149 -4.61 -1.78 3.79
N ALA A 150 -5.07 -0.61 3.42
CA ALA A 150 -5.33 0.46 4.36
C ALA A 150 -6.70 1.08 4.14
N THR A 151 -7.31 1.51 5.21
CA THR A 151 -8.50 2.38 5.21
C THR A 151 -8.13 3.75 5.76
N LYS A 152 -9.08 4.68 5.79
CA LYS A 152 -8.83 6.02 6.38
C LYS A 152 -8.49 5.97 7.87
N ARG A 153 -8.75 4.87 8.56
CA ARG A 153 -8.57 4.75 10.02
C ARG A 153 -7.67 3.59 10.42
N ALA A 154 -7.46 2.62 9.54
CA ALA A 154 -6.62 1.44 9.79
C ALA A 154 -6.22 0.79 8.46
#